data_79e0698de20ba82f0dbe51c6e4cb50dd
#
_entry.id   79e0698de20ba82f0dbe51c6e4cb50dd
#
_cell.length_a   1.000
_cell.length_b   1.000
_cell.length_c   1.000
_cell.angle_alpha   90.00
_cell.angle_beta   90.00
_cell.angle_gamma   90.00
#
_symmetry.space_group_name_H-M   'P 1'
#
loop_
_entity.id
_entity.type
_entity.pdbx_description
1 polymer ?
#
loop_
_entity_poly.entity_id
_entity_poly.type
_entity_poly.pdbx_seq_one_letter_code
_entity_poly.pdbx_strand_id
1 'polypeptide(L)'
;MAAAIPIESIATQAISMGASLVGATPAAPLRASASPRLNPANRQLFKARSVIVLALAHAEGQPELDWWDNQGGRTPGNRQLTKISRGLANWLKKTYAAEACDLPYNAGGGGIFLKDAAVLAGLGVVGKNNLLITPQYGPRVRLRAIQLNLPIHCERALDGFAPCDTCDGPCLQACPQNAFQEGSYKRKRCQRQMRKDETHPIIRQSPVVGMPPEFRIVYCRQCEFFCPVGQ
;
A
#
# COMPACT_ATOMS: atom_id res chain seq x y z
N MET A 1 15.30 17.87 -23.28
CA MET A 1 14.42 17.35 -22.18
C MET A 1 14.44 15.84 -22.27
N ALA A 2 14.61 15.10 -21.16
CA ALA A 2 14.54 13.65 -21.19
C ALA A 2 13.12 13.22 -21.60
N ALA A 3 13.01 12.20 -22.47
CA ALA A 3 11.73 11.65 -22.90
C ALA A 3 10.99 11.05 -21.67
N ALA A 4 9.67 11.15 -21.68
CA ALA A 4 8.85 10.52 -20.65
C ALA A 4 8.86 9.00 -20.83
N ILE A 5 8.94 8.26 -19.71
CA ILE A 5 8.92 6.79 -19.74
C ILE A 5 7.45 6.35 -19.89
N PRO A 6 7.13 5.44 -20.81
CA PRO A 6 5.79 4.85 -20.90
C PRO A 6 5.48 4.03 -19.64
N ILE A 7 4.28 4.22 -19.05
CA ILE A 7 3.86 3.45 -17.85
C ILE A 7 3.75 1.96 -18.15
N GLU A 8 3.41 1.58 -19.36
CA GLU A 8 3.25 0.20 -19.80
C GLU A 8 4.55 -0.62 -19.65
N SER A 9 5.69 -0.02 -19.99
CA SER A 9 7.01 -0.66 -19.83
C SER A 9 7.32 -0.91 -18.35
N ILE A 10 6.97 0.06 -17.49
CA ILE A 10 7.16 -0.05 -16.04
C ILE A 10 6.21 -1.11 -15.47
N ALA A 11 4.95 -1.11 -15.90
CA ALA A 11 3.92 -2.05 -15.47
C ALA A 11 4.30 -3.48 -15.85
N THR A 12 4.67 -3.73 -17.11
CA THR A 12 5.12 -5.03 -17.57
C THR A 12 6.28 -5.57 -16.71
N GLN A 13 7.28 -4.74 -16.44
CA GLN A 13 8.43 -5.14 -15.63
C GLN A 13 8.04 -5.40 -14.16
N ALA A 14 7.20 -4.56 -13.56
CA ALA A 14 6.79 -4.74 -12.17
C ALA A 14 5.88 -5.96 -11.98
N ILE A 15 4.96 -6.22 -12.92
CA ILE A 15 4.11 -7.42 -12.93
C ILE A 15 4.96 -8.68 -13.06
N SER A 16 5.97 -8.68 -13.93
CA SER A 16 6.90 -9.83 -14.06
C SER A 16 7.69 -10.09 -12.78
N MET A 17 7.87 -9.07 -11.93
CA MET A 17 8.50 -9.20 -10.61
C MET A 17 7.50 -9.62 -9.52
N GLY A 18 6.20 -9.73 -9.82
CA GLY A 18 5.14 -10.17 -8.92
C GLY A 18 4.29 -9.06 -8.30
N ALA A 19 4.33 -7.83 -8.82
CA ALA A 19 3.34 -6.81 -8.45
C ALA A 19 1.96 -7.19 -8.99
N SER A 20 0.90 -6.84 -8.25
CA SER A 20 -0.48 -7.08 -8.69
C SER A 20 -1.04 -5.89 -9.48
N LEU A 21 -0.71 -4.67 -9.07
CA LEU A 21 -1.08 -3.44 -9.77
C LEU A 21 0.09 -2.46 -9.76
N VAL A 22 0.14 -1.64 -10.80
CA VAL A 22 1.14 -0.58 -10.97
C VAL A 22 0.47 0.66 -11.51
N GLY A 23 0.80 1.80 -10.95
CA GLY A 23 0.38 3.11 -11.46
C GLY A 23 1.46 4.15 -11.22
N ALA A 24 1.31 5.29 -11.84
CA ALA A 24 2.24 6.39 -11.65
C ALA A 24 1.50 7.73 -11.59
N THR A 25 2.11 8.69 -10.92
CA THR A 25 1.62 10.07 -10.85
C THR A 25 2.78 11.05 -10.92
N PRO A 26 2.60 12.23 -11.50
CA PRO A 26 3.53 13.33 -11.29
C PRO A 26 3.69 13.63 -9.78
N ALA A 27 4.89 13.99 -9.35
CA ALA A 27 5.14 14.29 -7.94
C ALA A 27 4.49 15.61 -7.47
N ALA A 28 4.22 16.54 -8.37
CA ALA A 28 3.68 17.85 -8.04
C ALA A 28 2.26 17.79 -7.40
N PRO A 29 1.27 17.08 -7.97
CA PRO A 29 -0.04 16.91 -7.32
C PRO A 29 0.06 16.27 -5.94
N LEU A 30 0.96 15.29 -5.78
CA LEU A 30 1.15 14.63 -4.49
C LEU A 30 1.73 15.57 -3.44
N ARG A 31 2.67 16.46 -3.81
CA ARG A 31 3.19 17.50 -2.91
C ARG A 31 2.10 18.48 -2.47
N ALA A 32 1.13 18.75 -3.33
CA ALA A 32 0.01 19.65 -3.08
C ALA A 32 -1.20 18.97 -2.42
N SER A 33 -1.16 17.64 -2.21
CA SER A 33 -2.29 16.89 -1.63
C SER A 33 -2.64 17.34 -0.22
N ALA A 34 -3.88 17.10 0.21
CA ALA A 34 -4.38 17.52 1.53
C ALA A 34 -3.66 16.84 2.70
N SER A 35 -3.12 15.64 2.51
CA SER A 35 -2.39 14.89 3.52
C SER A 35 -1.16 15.62 4.10
N PRO A 36 -0.40 16.45 3.35
CA PRO A 36 0.70 17.24 3.89
C PRO A 36 0.33 18.19 5.01
N ARG A 37 -0.94 18.56 5.16
CA ARG A 37 -1.40 19.38 6.30
C ARG A 37 -1.23 18.65 7.64
N LEU A 38 -1.30 17.32 7.62
CA LEU A 38 -1.19 16.47 8.80
C LEU A 38 0.25 15.94 8.99
N ASN A 39 1.03 15.87 7.91
CA ASN A 39 2.40 15.37 7.94
C ASN A 39 3.19 15.95 6.75
N PRO A 40 4.39 16.51 6.97
CA PRO A 40 5.24 17.05 5.91
C PRO A 40 5.90 15.99 5.03
N ALA A 41 5.60 14.69 5.21
CA ALA A 41 6.27 13.60 4.51
C ALA A 41 6.34 13.77 2.99
N ASN A 42 5.22 14.18 2.35
CA ASN A 42 5.19 14.35 0.89
C ASN A 42 6.10 15.49 0.40
N ARG A 43 6.56 16.38 1.28
CA ARG A 43 7.51 17.45 0.92
C ARG A 43 8.90 16.92 0.60
N GLN A 44 9.22 15.71 1.05
CA GLN A 44 10.50 15.08 0.77
C GLN A 44 10.67 14.70 -0.71
N LEU A 45 9.60 14.77 -1.49
CA LEU A 45 9.61 14.52 -2.94
C LEU A 45 10.10 15.72 -3.76
N PHE A 46 10.77 16.71 -3.18
CA PHE A 46 11.10 17.96 -3.89
C PHE A 46 11.98 17.77 -5.15
N LYS A 47 12.80 16.72 -5.21
CA LYS A 47 13.61 16.34 -6.38
C LYS A 47 12.91 15.36 -7.33
N ALA A 48 11.83 14.71 -6.90
CA ALA A 48 11.13 13.77 -7.74
C ALA A 48 10.28 14.49 -8.81
N ARG A 49 10.25 13.94 -10.01
CA ARG A 49 9.33 14.33 -11.08
C ARG A 49 8.09 13.44 -11.12
N SER A 50 8.27 12.16 -10.79
CA SER A 50 7.19 11.18 -10.76
C SER A 50 7.29 10.27 -9.55
N VAL A 51 6.18 9.65 -9.19
CA VAL A 51 6.05 8.59 -8.19
C VAL A 51 5.36 7.40 -8.83
N ILE A 52 6.00 6.23 -8.77
CA ILE A 52 5.41 4.95 -9.16
C ILE A 52 4.83 4.33 -7.88
N VAL A 53 3.61 3.83 -7.97
CA VAL A 53 2.95 3.10 -6.88
C VAL A 53 2.77 1.65 -7.30
N LEU A 54 3.22 0.75 -6.44
CA LEU A 54 3.08 -0.69 -6.57
C LEU A 54 2.05 -1.19 -5.56
N ALA A 55 1.19 -2.09 -5.99
CA ALA A 55 0.32 -2.83 -5.11
C ALA A 55 0.59 -4.34 -5.20
N LEU A 56 0.54 -5.01 -4.05
CA LEU A 56 0.52 -6.46 -3.93
C LEU A 56 -0.83 -6.87 -3.35
N ALA A 57 -1.55 -7.72 -4.06
CA ALA A 57 -2.80 -8.28 -3.56
C ALA A 57 -2.52 -9.31 -2.45
N HIS A 58 -3.31 -9.23 -1.38
CA HIS A 58 -3.30 -10.14 -0.26
C HIS A 58 -4.68 -10.81 -0.15
N ALA A 59 -4.91 -11.78 -1.02
CA ALA A 59 -6.16 -12.52 -1.06
C ALA A 59 -6.40 -13.31 0.25
N GLU A 60 -7.65 -13.62 0.54
CA GLU A 60 -8.03 -14.40 1.72
C GLU A 60 -7.39 -15.78 1.76
N GLY A 61 -7.14 -16.39 0.60
CA GLY A 61 -6.44 -17.66 0.46
C GLY A 61 -4.93 -17.62 0.82
N GLN A 62 -4.37 -16.44 1.08
CA GLN A 62 -2.97 -16.25 1.48
C GLN A 62 -2.87 -15.32 2.71
N PRO A 63 -3.55 -15.65 3.83
CA PRO A 63 -3.63 -14.78 5.00
C PRO A 63 -2.27 -14.52 5.65
N GLU A 64 -1.33 -15.45 5.52
CA GLU A 64 0.03 -15.37 6.06
C GLU A 64 0.84 -14.20 5.49
N LEU A 65 0.50 -13.69 4.31
CA LEU A 65 1.16 -12.50 3.74
C LEU A 65 1.03 -11.27 4.63
N ASP A 66 0.01 -11.23 5.48
CA ASP A 66 -0.25 -10.12 6.41
C ASP A 66 0.07 -10.45 7.88
N TRP A 67 0.54 -11.65 8.19
CA TRP A 67 0.89 -11.99 9.56
C TRP A 67 2.22 -11.40 9.95
N TRP A 68 2.23 -10.66 11.04
CA TRP A 68 3.45 -10.11 11.58
C TRP A 68 4.29 -11.21 12.23
N ASP A 69 5.56 -11.23 11.91
CA ASP A 69 6.54 -12.17 12.45
C ASP A 69 7.74 -11.42 13.08
N ASN A 70 8.65 -12.15 13.68
CA ASN A 70 9.88 -11.62 14.26
C ASN A 70 11.02 -11.44 13.23
N GLN A 71 10.75 -11.64 11.94
CA GLN A 71 11.72 -11.42 10.89
C GLN A 71 11.73 -9.95 10.42
N GLY A 72 12.88 -9.51 9.94
CA GLY A 72 13.02 -8.16 9.37
C GLY A 72 12.01 -7.90 8.24
N GLY A 73 11.31 -6.76 8.30
CA GLY A 73 10.27 -6.40 7.32
C GLY A 73 8.85 -6.73 7.75
N ARG A 74 8.67 -7.28 8.94
CA ARG A 74 7.42 -7.42 9.71
C ARG A 74 6.38 -8.39 9.16
N THR A 75 6.07 -8.42 7.84
CA THR A 75 5.17 -9.41 7.23
C THR A 75 5.77 -9.98 5.97
N PRO A 76 5.47 -11.25 5.60
CA PRO A 76 5.95 -11.84 4.35
C PRO A 76 5.59 -11.01 3.13
N GLY A 77 4.35 -10.54 3.02
CA GLY A 77 3.90 -9.70 1.91
C GLY A 77 4.64 -8.35 1.84
N ASN A 78 4.95 -7.73 2.99
CA ASN A 78 5.73 -6.51 3.01
C ASN A 78 7.17 -6.74 2.53
N ARG A 79 7.80 -7.86 2.90
CA ARG A 79 9.13 -8.22 2.40
C ARG A 79 9.13 -8.48 0.90
N GLN A 80 8.11 -9.21 0.41
CA GLN A 80 7.93 -9.46 -1.03
C GLN A 80 7.79 -8.14 -1.80
N LEU A 81 6.89 -7.27 -1.38
CA LEU A 81 6.66 -5.99 -2.05
C LEU A 81 7.88 -5.06 -1.98
N THR A 82 8.65 -5.11 -0.88
CA THR A 82 9.93 -4.39 -0.77
C THR A 82 10.96 -4.92 -1.77
N LYS A 83 11.04 -6.24 -1.96
CA LYS A 83 11.92 -6.85 -2.97
C LYS A 83 11.54 -6.40 -4.37
N ILE A 84 10.25 -6.39 -4.69
CA ILE A 84 9.72 -5.92 -5.97
C ILE A 84 10.08 -4.44 -6.19
N SER A 85 9.80 -3.56 -5.22
CA SER A 85 10.06 -2.12 -5.37
C SER A 85 11.54 -1.81 -5.55
N ARG A 86 12.44 -2.48 -4.81
CA ARG A 86 13.89 -2.33 -4.97
C ARG A 86 14.37 -2.88 -6.32
N GLY A 87 13.86 -4.03 -6.72
CA GLY A 87 14.17 -4.63 -8.03
C GLY A 87 13.79 -3.68 -9.17
N LEU A 88 12.58 -3.13 -9.13
CA LEU A 88 12.09 -2.18 -10.12
C LEU A 88 12.91 -0.87 -10.12
N ALA A 89 13.24 -0.33 -8.95
CA ALA A 89 14.09 0.86 -8.86
C ALA A 89 15.47 0.63 -9.50
N ASN A 90 16.05 -0.54 -9.28
CA ASN A 90 17.33 -0.90 -9.89
C ASN A 90 17.22 -1.10 -11.41
N TRP A 91 16.13 -1.69 -11.89
CA TRP A 91 15.86 -1.82 -13.32
C TRP A 91 15.71 -0.45 -13.98
N LEU A 92 14.97 0.48 -13.37
CA LEU A 92 14.82 1.86 -13.86
C LEU A 92 16.17 2.60 -13.99
N LYS A 93 17.05 2.42 -12.98
CA LYS A 93 18.41 2.99 -13.02
C LYS A 93 19.21 2.45 -14.19
N LYS A 94 19.16 1.14 -14.42
CA LYS A 94 19.92 0.48 -15.48
C LYS A 94 19.39 0.77 -16.88
N THR A 95 18.06 0.78 -17.05
CA THR A 95 17.41 0.87 -18.37
C THR A 95 17.30 2.32 -18.85
N TYR A 96 17.03 3.25 -17.94
CA TYR A 96 16.74 4.65 -18.29
C TYR A 96 17.74 5.65 -17.71
N ALA A 97 18.82 5.18 -17.08
CA ALA A 97 19.78 6.02 -16.34
C ALA A 97 19.09 6.96 -15.33
N ALA A 98 17.97 6.52 -14.76
CA ALA A 98 17.14 7.31 -13.88
C ALA A 98 17.65 7.29 -12.44
N GLU A 99 17.49 8.40 -11.72
CA GLU A 99 17.59 8.37 -10.26
C GLU A 99 16.26 7.86 -9.69
N ALA A 100 16.20 6.57 -9.38
CA ALA A 100 15.05 5.90 -8.80
C ALA A 100 15.38 5.40 -7.40
N CYS A 101 14.47 5.60 -6.44
CA CYS A 101 14.64 5.17 -5.06
C CYS A 101 13.32 4.65 -4.49
N ASP A 102 13.32 3.43 -3.91
CA ASP A 102 12.16 2.94 -3.17
C ASP A 102 11.97 3.76 -1.89
N LEU A 103 10.73 4.15 -1.62
CA LEU A 103 10.39 4.97 -0.47
C LEU A 103 10.11 4.10 0.76
N PRO A 104 10.52 4.55 1.96
CA PRO A 104 10.11 3.89 3.20
C PRO A 104 8.60 3.79 3.34
N TYR A 105 8.11 2.70 3.95
CA TYR A 105 6.68 2.53 4.21
C TYR A 105 6.13 3.59 5.17
N ASN A 106 6.91 3.98 6.16
CA ASN A 106 6.50 4.91 7.19
C ASN A 106 6.74 6.36 6.74
N ALA A 107 5.68 7.15 6.66
CA ALA A 107 5.75 8.56 6.32
C ALA A 107 6.68 9.36 7.27
N GLY A 108 6.70 9.05 8.58
CA GLY A 108 7.62 9.66 9.54
C GLY A 108 9.09 9.29 9.35
N GLY A 109 9.38 8.23 8.59
CA GLY A 109 10.72 7.74 8.27
C GLY A 109 11.18 8.08 6.83
N GLY A 110 10.61 9.10 6.21
CA GLY A 110 10.97 9.50 4.84
C GLY A 110 10.08 8.91 3.74
N GLY A 111 9.00 8.22 4.11
CA GLY A 111 7.97 7.77 3.17
C GLY A 111 6.94 8.86 2.85
N ILE A 112 5.91 8.47 2.12
CA ILE A 112 4.80 9.34 1.68
C ILE A 112 3.46 8.77 2.12
N PHE A 113 2.38 9.52 1.92
CA PHE A 113 1.01 9.02 2.04
C PHE A 113 0.67 8.12 0.84
N LEU A 114 0.90 6.81 0.99
CA LEU A 114 0.77 5.83 -0.10
C LEU A 114 -0.64 5.77 -0.70
N LYS A 115 -1.69 5.98 0.09
CA LYS A 115 -3.07 6.00 -0.41
C LYS A 115 -3.31 7.19 -1.33
N ASP A 116 -2.82 8.38 -0.96
CA ASP A 116 -2.93 9.57 -1.81
C ASP A 116 -2.19 9.38 -3.13
N ALA A 117 -0.98 8.81 -3.06
CA ALA A 117 -0.21 8.49 -4.25
C ALA A 117 -0.94 7.46 -5.14
N ALA A 118 -1.56 6.44 -4.54
CA ALA A 118 -2.30 5.41 -5.26
C ALA A 118 -3.57 5.97 -5.95
N VAL A 119 -4.29 6.87 -5.29
CA VAL A 119 -5.44 7.55 -5.88
C VAL A 119 -5.00 8.42 -7.06
N LEU A 120 -3.96 9.23 -6.88
CA LEU A 120 -3.42 10.07 -7.96
C LEU A 120 -2.82 9.24 -9.10
N ALA A 121 -2.37 8.03 -8.83
CA ALA A 121 -1.87 7.07 -9.83
C ALA A 121 -2.99 6.24 -10.50
N GLY A 122 -4.26 6.49 -10.20
CA GLY A 122 -5.39 5.81 -10.79
C GLY A 122 -5.59 4.36 -10.34
N LEU A 123 -5.05 3.96 -9.19
CA LEU A 123 -5.17 2.58 -8.71
C LEU A 123 -6.46 2.30 -7.95
N GLY A 124 -7.14 3.33 -7.46
CA GLY A 124 -8.35 3.19 -6.67
C GLY A 124 -8.78 4.50 -6.04
N VAL A 125 -9.72 4.40 -5.11
CA VAL A 125 -10.21 5.53 -4.29
C VAL A 125 -10.08 5.21 -2.80
N VAL A 126 -10.07 6.22 -1.95
CA VAL A 126 -10.11 6.00 -0.50
C VAL A 126 -11.56 5.74 -0.08
N GLY A 127 -11.84 4.54 0.41
CA GLY A 127 -13.17 4.14 0.84
C GLY A 127 -13.58 4.67 2.22
N LYS A 128 -14.85 4.47 2.58
CA LYS A 128 -15.41 4.80 3.91
C LYS A 128 -14.64 4.12 5.06
N ASN A 129 -14.03 2.96 4.81
CA ASN A 129 -13.17 2.23 5.76
C ASN A 129 -11.73 2.79 5.86
N ASN A 130 -11.46 3.92 5.25
CA ASN A 130 -10.15 4.57 5.21
C ASN A 130 -9.03 3.71 4.57
N LEU A 131 -9.37 2.73 3.73
CA LEU A 131 -8.45 1.94 2.94
C LEU A 131 -8.50 2.38 1.46
N LEU A 132 -7.44 2.10 0.71
CA LEU A 132 -7.51 2.20 -0.74
C LEU A 132 -8.42 1.07 -1.23
N ILE A 133 -9.42 1.38 -2.03
CA ILE A 133 -10.30 0.43 -2.70
C ILE A 133 -9.91 0.40 -4.17
N THR A 134 -9.41 -0.73 -4.63
CA THR A 134 -9.09 -0.95 -6.05
C THR A 134 -10.24 -1.70 -6.73
N PRO A 135 -10.50 -1.51 -8.04
CA PRO A 135 -11.56 -2.23 -8.73
C PRO A 135 -11.37 -3.76 -8.67
N GLN A 136 -10.12 -4.24 -8.84
CA GLN A 136 -9.81 -5.67 -8.98
C GLN A 136 -9.75 -6.41 -7.64
N TYR A 137 -9.19 -5.77 -6.60
CA TYR A 137 -8.87 -6.43 -5.33
C TYR A 137 -9.56 -5.78 -4.14
N GLY A 138 -10.43 -4.78 -4.36
CA GLY A 138 -11.00 -4.01 -3.26
C GLY A 138 -9.91 -3.45 -2.34
N PRO A 139 -10.07 -3.55 -1.00
CA PRO A 139 -9.10 -3.05 -0.03
C PRO A 139 -7.94 -4.03 0.25
N ARG A 140 -7.94 -5.22 -0.36
CA ARG A 140 -7.00 -6.31 -0.07
C ARG A 140 -5.67 -6.14 -0.80
N VAL A 141 -5.08 -4.95 -0.69
CA VAL A 141 -3.78 -4.61 -1.30
C VAL A 141 -2.86 -3.94 -0.29
N ARG A 142 -1.56 -4.18 -0.45
CA ARG A 142 -0.50 -3.45 0.24
C ARG A 142 0.30 -2.63 -0.76
N LEU A 143 0.74 -1.46 -0.33
CA LEU A 143 1.31 -0.44 -1.21
C LEU A 143 2.77 -0.17 -0.91
N ARG A 144 3.52 0.10 -1.95
CA ARG A 144 4.87 0.69 -1.93
C ARG A 144 4.98 1.75 -3.01
N ALA A 145 5.96 2.63 -2.85
CA ALA A 145 6.21 3.66 -3.84
C ALA A 145 7.70 3.81 -4.14
N ILE A 146 7.98 4.23 -5.37
CA ILE A 146 9.32 4.56 -5.88
C ILE A 146 9.26 6.00 -6.36
N GLN A 147 10.16 6.84 -5.90
CA GLN A 147 10.34 8.17 -6.49
C GLN A 147 11.30 8.12 -7.66
N LEU A 148 11.09 8.99 -8.64
CA LEU A 148 11.83 9.02 -9.88
C LEU A 148 12.09 10.46 -10.33
N ASN A 149 13.32 10.76 -10.80
CA ASN A 149 13.69 12.09 -11.34
C ASN A 149 13.29 12.30 -12.81
N LEU A 150 12.70 11.30 -13.47
CA LEU A 150 12.21 11.39 -14.84
C LEU A 150 10.68 11.50 -14.86
N PRO A 151 10.10 12.15 -15.91
CA PRO A 151 8.66 12.13 -16.11
C PRO A 151 8.21 10.75 -16.59
N ILE A 152 7.02 10.35 -16.15
CA ILE A 152 6.32 9.17 -16.65
C ILE A 152 5.12 9.66 -17.46
N HIS A 153 4.94 9.09 -18.65
CA HIS A 153 3.69 9.24 -19.38
C HIS A 153 2.67 8.27 -18.77
N CYS A 154 1.65 8.79 -18.12
CA CYS A 154 0.58 8.02 -17.49
C CYS A 154 -0.77 8.62 -17.86
N GLU A 155 -1.68 7.78 -18.31
CA GLU A 155 -3.08 8.12 -18.44
C GLU A 155 -3.73 8.12 -17.07
N ARG A 156 -4.69 9.00 -16.87
CA ARG A 156 -5.24 9.30 -15.56
C ARG A 156 -6.58 8.67 -15.31
N ALA A 157 -6.81 8.45 -14.04
CA ALA A 157 -8.05 8.38 -13.28
C ALA A 157 -9.00 7.23 -13.61
N LEU A 158 -9.43 6.61 -12.54
CA LEU A 158 -10.64 5.77 -12.51
C LEU A 158 -11.86 6.68 -12.49
N ASP A 159 -12.24 7.22 -13.66
CA ASP A 159 -13.44 8.03 -13.79
C ASP A 159 -14.67 7.19 -13.44
N GLY A 160 -15.53 7.72 -12.58
CA GLY A 160 -16.79 7.07 -12.18
C GLY A 160 -16.66 5.91 -11.18
N PHE A 161 -15.46 5.53 -10.73
CA PHE A 161 -15.30 4.49 -9.72
C PHE A 161 -15.54 5.03 -8.31
N ALA A 162 -16.77 4.94 -7.82
CA ALA A 162 -17.19 5.41 -6.49
C ALA A 162 -17.96 4.31 -5.72
N PRO A 163 -17.32 3.18 -5.41
CA PRO A 163 -18.00 1.97 -4.92
C PRO A 163 -18.64 2.14 -3.53
N CYS A 164 -18.26 3.17 -2.80
CA CYS A 164 -18.83 3.42 -1.48
C CYS A 164 -20.12 4.25 -1.48
N ASP A 165 -20.48 4.91 -2.59
CA ASP A 165 -21.60 5.86 -2.61
C ASP A 165 -22.96 5.17 -2.36
N THR A 166 -23.18 4.02 -2.97
CA THR A 166 -24.40 3.22 -2.84
C THR A 166 -24.24 2.02 -1.91
N CYS A 167 -23.10 1.90 -1.22
CA CYS A 167 -22.80 0.75 -0.36
C CYS A 167 -23.31 0.98 1.06
N ASP A 168 -23.98 -0.03 1.65
CA ASP A 168 -24.51 -0.02 3.03
C ASP A 168 -23.40 -0.08 4.10
N GLY A 169 -22.15 -0.23 3.69
CA GLY A 169 -20.99 -0.15 4.58
C GLY A 169 -20.79 -1.34 5.51
N PRO A 170 -20.91 -2.60 5.06
CA PRO A 170 -20.70 -3.77 5.93
C PRO A 170 -19.32 -3.79 6.56
N CYS A 171 -18.31 -3.25 5.88
CA CYS A 171 -16.95 -3.09 6.40
C CYS A 171 -16.89 -2.16 7.64
N LEU A 172 -17.78 -1.19 7.76
CA LEU A 172 -17.85 -0.28 8.91
C LEU A 172 -18.51 -0.97 10.10
N GLN A 173 -19.56 -1.75 9.83
CA GLN A 173 -20.32 -2.53 10.85
C GLN A 173 -19.48 -3.66 11.43
N ALA A 174 -18.63 -4.29 10.62
CA ALA A 174 -17.76 -5.38 11.04
C ALA A 174 -16.61 -4.93 11.98
N CYS A 175 -16.43 -3.63 12.22
CA CYS A 175 -15.33 -3.14 13.05
C CYS A 175 -15.56 -3.44 14.53
N PRO A 176 -14.74 -4.31 15.19
CA PRO A 176 -14.96 -4.71 16.58
C PRO A 176 -14.77 -3.58 17.60
N GLN A 177 -14.18 -2.46 17.19
CA GLN A 177 -13.93 -1.28 18.01
C GLN A 177 -14.73 -0.06 17.57
N ASN A 178 -15.67 -0.21 16.66
CA ASN A 178 -16.48 0.89 16.12
C ASN A 178 -15.61 2.08 15.68
N ALA A 179 -14.50 1.79 14.98
CA ALA A 179 -13.54 2.83 14.58
C ALA A 179 -14.05 3.80 13.52
N PHE A 180 -15.24 3.56 12.95
CA PHE A 180 -15.86 4.37 11.91
C PHE A 180 -17.14 5.08 12.36
N GLN A 181 -17.46 5.05 13.65
CA GLN A 181 -18.59 5.81 14.18
C GLN A 181 -18.40 7.32 13.95
N GLU A 182 -19.50 8.03 13.79
CA GLU A 182 -19.50 9.49 13.57
C GLU A 182 -18.93 9.93 12.19
N GLY A 183 -19.00 9.04 11.18
CA GLY A 183 -18.63 9.40 9.80
C GLY A 183 -17.15 9.58 9.54
N SER A 184 -16.27 9.32 10.52
CA SER A 184 -14.81 9.46 10.34
C SER A 184 -14.03 8.35 11.02
N TYR A 185 -12.87 7.99 10.44
CA TYR A 185 -11.98 6.97 10.99
C TYR A 185 -11.29 7.45 12.29
N LYS A 186 -11.50 6.72 13.36
CA LYS A 186 -10.91 6.98 14.68
C LYS A 186 -9.72 6.03 14.93
N ARG A 187 -8.53 6.46 14.51
CA ARG A 187 -7.29 5.66 14.61
C ARG A 187 -7.05 5.04 16.01
N LYS A 188 -7.31 5.81 17.08
CA LYS A 188 -7.13 5.32 18.45
C LYS A 188 -8.02 4.10 18.78
N ARG A 189 -9.23 4.02 18.20
CA ARG A 189 -10.12 2.87 18.37
C ARG A 189 -9.56 1.65 17.63
N CYS A 190 -9.14 1.79 16.38
CA CYS A 190 -8.48 0.71 15.64
C CYS A 190 -7.21 0.20 16.36
N GLN A 191 -6.37 1.08 16.86
CA GLN A 191 -5.17 0.72 17.62
C GLN A 191 -5.46 -0.06 18.91
N ARG A 192 -6.63 0.10 19.54
CA ARG A 192 -7.03 -0.74 20.69
C ARG A 192 -7.18 -2.20 20.28
N GLN A 193 -7.78 -2.46 19.12
CA GLN A 193 -7.87 -3.82 18.61
C GLN A 193 -6.49 -4.38 18.29
N MET A 194 -5.66 -3.64 17.61
CA MET A 194 -4.29 -4.08 17.29
C MET A 194 -3.49 -4.45 18.56
N ARG A 195 -3.58 -3.62 19.62
CA ARG A 195 -2.94 -3.97 20.90
C ARG A 195 -3.53 -5.23 21.55
N LYS A 196 -4.85 -5.47 21.39
CA LYS A 196 -5.46 -6.72 21.85
C LYS A 196 -4.93 -7.91 21.05
N ASP A 197 -4.78 -7.77 19.74
CA ASP A 197 -4.23 -8.82 18.87
C ASP A 197 -2.77 -9.16 19.27
N GLU A 198 -1.98 -8.16 19.65
CA GLU A 198 -0.60 -8.32 20.14
C GLU A 198 -0.49 -9.19 21.39
N THR A 199 -1.53 -9.22 22.23
CA THR A 199 -1.56 -10.07 23.43
C THR A 199 -1.94 -11.52 23.15
N HIS A 200 -2.29 -11.86 21.91
CA HIS A 200 -2.72 -13.21 21.51
C HIS A 200 -1.92 -13.70 20.28
N PRO A 201 -0.58 -13.77 20.37
CA PRO A 201 0.24 -14.23 19.25
C PRO A 201 0.02 -15.72 18.99
N ILE A 202 0.15 -16.11 17.72
CA ILE A 202 0.27 -17.52 17.34
C ILE A 202 1.74 -17.91 17.51
N ILE A 203 1.99 -18.93 18.34
CA ILE A 203 3.32 -19.49 18.55
C ILE A 203 3.37 -20.86 17.89
N ARG A 204 4.31 -21.05 16.97
CA ARG A 204 4.57 -22.34 16.32
C ARG A 204 5.98 -22.80 16.60
N GLN A 205 6.15 -24.09 16.86
CA GLN A 205 7.49 -24.67 16.96
C GLN A 205 8.21 -24.52 15.60
N SER A 206 9.48 -24.13 15.66
CA SER A 206 10.28 -24.08 14.47
C SER A 206 10.45 -25.49 13.90
N PRO A 207 10.31 -25.70 12.57
CA PRO A 207 10.61 -27.00 11.96
C PRO A 207 12.11 -27.34 12.02
N VAL A 208 12.97 -26.38 12.36
CA VAL A 208 14.41 -26.57 12.51
C VAL A 208 14.75 -26.76 13.98
N VAL A 209 15.36 -27.90 14.29
CA VAL A 209 15.79 -28.24 15.66
C VAL A 209 16.79 -27.20 16.18
N GLY A 210 16.55 -26.72 17.41
CA GLY A 210 17.43 -25.70 18.03
C GLY A 210 17.11 -24.26 17.66
N MET A 211 16.16 -24.00 16.74
CA MET A 211 15.69 -22.65 16.45
C MET A 211 14.55 -22.24 17.39
N PRO A 212 14.45 -20.97 17.78
CA PRO A 212 13.38 -20.50 18.62
C PRO A 212 12.02 -20.66 17.92
N PRO A 213 10.91 -20.75 18.68
CA PRO A 213 9.58 -20.79 18.12
C PRO A 213 9.30 -19.59 17.21
N GLU A 214 8.54 -19.83 16.14
CA GLU A 214 8.05 -18.76 15.30
C GLU A 214 6.92 -18.03 16.00
N PHE A 215 7.03 -16.72 16.05
CA PHE A 215 6.06 -15.83 16.66
C PHE A 215 5.31 -15.06 15.57
N ARG A 216 3.98 -15.08 15.61
CA ARG A 216 3.13 -14.40 14.61
C ARG A 216 1.98 -13.66 15.28
N ILE A 217 1.74 -12.43 14.85
CA ILE A 217 0.58 -11.64 15.23
C ILE A 217 -0.33 -11.50 14.00
N VAL A 218 -1.60 -11.86 14.19
CA VAL A 218 -2.65 -11.70 13.18
C VAL A 218 -3.48 -10.47 13.55
N TYR A 219 -3.14 -9.33 12.97
CA TYR A 219 -3.90 -8.11 13.19
C TYR A 219 -5.28 -8.17 12.54
N CYS A 220 -6.27 -7.57 13.18
CA CYS A 220 -7.64 -7.44 12.68
C CYS A 220 -7.68 -6.81 11.27
N ARG A 221 -8.38 -7.47 10.36
CA ARG A 221 -8.64 -7.06 8.98
C ARG A 221 -10.13 -7.10 8.63
N GLN A 222 -11.02 -7.04 9.60
CA GLN A 222 -12.47 -7.17 9.36
C GLN A 222 -12.99 -6.16 8.34
N CYS A 223 -12.52 -4.90 8.38
CA CYS A 223 -12.90 -3.87 7.41
C CYS A 223 -12.39 -4.13 5.98
N GLU A 224 -11.41 -5.03 5.79
CA GLU A 224 -10.99 -5.49 4.46
C GLU A 224 -11.87 -6.66 3.99
N PHE A 225 -12.09 -7.66 4.85
CA PHE A 225 -12.81 -8.87 4.51
C PHE A 225 -14.29 -8.61 4.25
N PHE A 226 -14.90 -7.70 4.99
CA PHE A 226 -16.31 -7.34 4.80
C PHE A 226 -16.54 -6.28 3.71
N CYS A 227 -15.53 -5.88 2.96
CA CYS A 227 -15.72 -5.03 1.81
C CYS A 227 -16.12 -5.89 0.59
N PRO A 228 -17.29 -5.62 -0.05
CA PRO A 228 -17.77 -6.45 -1.16
C PRO A 228 -17.01 -6.20 -2.48
N VAL A 229 -16.18 -5.15 -2.53
CA VAL A 229 -15.44 -4.81 -3.75
C VAL A 229 -14.27 -5.74 -3.96
N GLY A 230 -14.12 -6.30 -5.15
CA GLY A 230 -13.01 -7.18 -5.53
C GLY A 230 -13.06 -8.57 -4.89
N GLN A 231 -14.26 -9.01 -4.47
CA GLN A 231 -14.52 -10.39 -4.04
C GLN A 231 -14.77 -11.29 -5.23
#